data_fd902c070234d1e4aab7529093299e13
#
_entry.id   fd902c070234d1e4aab7529093299e13
#
_cell.length_a   1.000
_cell.length_b   1.000
_cell.length_c   1.000
_cell.angle_alpha   90.00
_cell.angle_beta   90.00
_cell.angle_gamma   90.00
#
_symmetry.space_group_name_H-M   'P 1'
#
loop_
_entity.id
_entity.type
_entity.pdbx_description
1 polymer ?
#
loop_
_entity_poly.entity_id
_entity_poly.type
_entity_poly.pdbx_seq_one_letter_code
_entity_poly.pdbx_strand_id
1 'polypeptide(L)'
;MALKHYNPTSPGRRALVLVDRSELHKGRPEKSLTEGLTKSGGRGQGGRIAVRFRGGGAKKLYRKIDFKRRKFDVVGTVERLEYDPNRTAFIALVTYADGEKTYIIAPQRLKAGDTIVAGEKVDVKPGNAMPLRSMPVGTIIHNIEMKPGKGAQLARSAGAYAQLVGRDQGYAQIRLGSGELRMVLDGCLATVGAVSNPDHMNQNLGKAGRVRHMGWRPHVRGVAMNPIDHPHGGGEGRTSGGRTPVTPWGKDTKGT
;
A
#
# COMPACT_ATOMS: atom_id res chain seq x y z
N MET A 1 6.27 -12.18 9.36
CA MET A 1 5.20 -13.15 9.05
C MET A 1 5.72 -14.14 8.04
N ALA A 2 5.30 -15.39 8.14
CA ALA A 2 5.79 -16.44 7.25
C ALA A 2 4.93 -16.54 5.97
N LEU A 3 5.51 -17.06 4.90
CA LEU A 3 4.79 -17.45 3.71
C LEU A 3 4.16 -18.84 3.92
N LYS A 4 2.91 -18.99 3.50
CA LYS A 4 2.18 -20.25 3.54
C LYS A 4 2.20 -20.91 2.17
N HIS A 5 2.83 -22.06 2.10
CA HIS A 5 2.84 -22.93 0.93
C HIS A 5 1.70 -23.94 0.99
N TYR A 6 1.27 -24.44 -0.14
CA TYR A 6 0.15 -25.38 -0.26
C TYR A 6 0.55 -26.63 -1.03
N ASN A 7 0.02 -27.76 -0.65
CA ASN A 7 0.23 -29.03 -1.37
C ASN A 7 -0.31 -28.90 -2.82
N PRO A 8 0.40 -29.43 -3.80
CA PRO A 8 0.09 -29.32 -5.23
C PRO A 8 -1.05 -30.23 -5.67
N THR A 9 -2.19 -30.19 -4.98
CA THR A 9 -3.37 -31.05 -5.23
C THR A 9 -4.20 -30.64 -6.44
N SER A 10 -3.95 -29.44 -6.99
CA SER A 10 -4.61 -28.93 -8.19
C SER A 10 -3.73 -27.93 -8.91
N PRO A 11 -3.96 -27.64 -10.23
CA PRO A 11 -3.15 -26.64 -10.96
C PRO A 11 -3.10 -25.28 -10.26
N GLY A 12 -4.22 -24.83 -9.69
CA GLY A 12 -4.27 -23.53 -9.00
C GLY A 12 -3.61 -23.51 -7.61
N ARG A 13 -3.32 -24.70 -7.02
CA ARG A 13 -2.62 -24.82 -5.73
C ARG A 13 -1.11 -25.10 -5.89
N ARG A 14 -0.71 -25.65 -7.04
CA ARG A 14 0.69 -26.05 -7.30
C ARG A 14 1.69 -24.91 -7.06
N ALA A 15 1.38 -23.71 -7.53
CA ALA A 15 2.24 -22.54 -7.40
C ALA A 15 1.70 -21.50 -6.39
N LEU A 16 0.73 -21.89 -5.55
CA LEU A 16 0.09 -20.98 -4.61
C LEU A 16 1.01 -20.71 -3.41
N VAL A 17 1.35 -19.44 -3.21
CA VAL A 17 2.09 -18.96 -2.04
C VAL A 17 1.38 -17.72 -1.52
N LEU A 18 0.94 -17.72 -0.28
CA LEU A 18 0.25 -16.60 0.35
C LEU A 18 0.94 -16.21 1.66
N VAL A 19 0.76 -14.95 2.05
CA VAL A 19 1.16 -14.52 3.39
C VAL A 19 0.28 -15.19 4.43
N ASP A 20 0.87 -15.70 5.50
CA ASP A 20 0.13 -16.21 6.65
C ASP A 20 -0.54 -15.04 7.39
N ARG A 21 -1.80 -15.24 7.76
CA ARG A 21 -2.65 -14.28 8.46
C ARG A 21 -3.18 -14.84 9.78
N SER A 22 -2.53 -15.86 10.31
CA SER A 22 -2.97 -16.53 11.53
C SER A 22 -2.99 -15.60 12.73
N GLU A 23 -2.03 -14.67 12.80
CA GLU A 23 -1.89 -13.69 13.88
C GLU A 23 -2.87 -12.49 13.77
N LEU A 24 -3.54 -12.33 12.63
CA LEU A 24 -4.48 -11.24 12.44
C LEU A 24 -5.85 -11.59 12.99
N HIS A 25 -6.55 -10.56 13.47
CA HIS A 25 -7.93 -10.68 13.91
C HIS A 25 -8.83 -11.20 12.77
N LYS A 26 -9.60 -12.24 13.06
CA LYS A 26 -10.48 -12.92 12.07
C LYS A 26 -11.91 -12.39 12.08
N GLY A 27 -12.25 -11.52 13.02
CA GLY A 27 -13.58 -10.95 13.17
C GLY A 27 -13.88 -9.84 12.17
N ARG A 28 -15.01 -9.18 12.40
CA ARG A 28 -15.44 -8.02 11.61
C ARG A 28 -14.62 -6.78 12.01
N PRO A 29 -14.40 -5.84 11.05
CA PRO A 29 -13.76 -4.56 11.37
C PRO A 29 -14.67 -3.70 12.26
N GLU A 30 -14.10 -2.70 12.91
CA GLU A 30 -14.84 -1.72 13.71
C GLU A 30 -15.84 -0.98 12.81
N LYS A 31 -17.13 -1.07 13.14
CA LYS A 31 -18.22 -0.58 12.29
C LYS A 31 -18.18 0.95 12.12
N SER A 32 -17.89 1.69 13.18
CA SER A 32 -17.80 3.15 13.21
C SER A 32 -16.70 3.69 12.28
N LEU A 33 -15.64 2.91 12.07
CA LEU A 33 -14.48 3.25 11.24
C LEU A 33 -14.54 2.66 9.83
N THR A 34 -15.70 2.14 9.42
CA THR A 34 -15.89 1.57 8.08
C THR A 34 -16.99 2.24 7.32
N GLU A 35 -16.84 2.30 6.01
CA GLU A 35 -17.85 2.81 5.09
C GLU A 35 -17.93 1.98 3.81
N GLY A 36 -19.05 2.11 3.09
CA GLY A 36 -19.23 1.44 1.81
C GLY A 36 -18.27 1.98 0.75
N LEU A 37 -17.68 1.09 -0.04
CA LEU A 37 -16.80 1.46 -1.14
C LEU A 37 -17.50 1.21 -2.47
N THR A 38 -17.87 2.29 -3.18
CA THR A 38 -18.40 2.23 -4.54
C THR A 38 -17.28 1.99 -5.54
N LYS A 39 -17.51 1.11 -6.50
CA LYS A 39 -16.53 0.75 -7.53
C LYS A 39 -16.81 1.51 -8.82
N SER A 40 -15.87 2.34 -9.25
CA SER A 40 -15.97 3.10 -10.51
C SER A 40 -15.67 2.25 -11.76
N GLY A 41 -15.09 1.06 -11.61
CA GLY A 41 -14.70 0.23 -12.75
C GLY A 41 -13.61 0.85 -13.63
N GLY A 42 -12.77 1.73 -13.05
CA GLY A 42 -11.74 2.46 -13.78
C GLY A 42 -12.23 3.65 -14.59
N ARG A 43 -13.48 4.08 -14.36
CA ARG A 43 -14.06 5.26 -15.00
C ARG A 43 -13.74 6.51 -14.22
N GLY A 44 -13.39 7.57 -14.94
CA GLY A 44 -13.18 8.91 -14.42
C GLY A 44 -14.40 9.81 -14.56
N GLN A 45 -14.17 11.11 -14.47
CA GLN A 45 -15.20 12.12 -14.74
C GLN A 45 -15.78 11.94 -16.14
N GLY A 46 -17.09 12.12 -16.27
CA GLY A 46 -17.81 11.91 -17.52
C GLY A 46 -18.03 10.43 -17.90
N GLY A 47 -17.79 9.46 -17.00
CA GLY A 47 -18.05 8.04 -17.22
C GLY A 47 -17.10 7.34 -18.19
N ARG A 48 -16.08 8.02 -18.74
CA ARG A 48 -15.11 7.44 -19.66
C ARG A 48 -14.06 6.60 -18.91
N ILE A 49 -13.56 5.54 -19.53
CA ILE A 49 -12.50 4.69 -18.96
C ILE A 49 -11.19 5.48 -18.92
N ALA A 50 -10.76 5.85 -17.69
CA ALA A 50 -9.47 6.46 -17.42
C ALA A 50 -8.38 5.42 -17.15
N VAL A 51 -8.73 4.31 -16.51
CA VAL A 51 -7.82 3.20 -16.20
C VAL A 51 -8.42 1.90 -16.73
N ARG A 52 -7.77 1.30 -17.73
CA ARG A 52 -8.22 0.04 -18.35
C ARG A 52 -8.08 -1.14 -17.40
N PHE A 53 -8.79 -2.22 -17.70
CA PHE A 53 -8.71 -3.52 -17.02
C PHE A 53 -9.05 -3.46 -15.54
N ARG A 54 -9.93 -2.56 -15.13
CA ARG A 54 -10.49 -2.47 -13.78
C ARG A 54 -11.97 -2.85 -13.83
N GLY A 55 -12.44 -3.51 -12.77
CA GLY A 55 -13.86 -3.80 -12.59
C GLY A 55 -14.13 -5.17 -11.97
N GLY A 56 -15.36 -5.35 -11.50
CA GLY A 56 -15.77 -6.53 -10.77
C GLY A 56 -15.08 -6.65 -9.40
N GLY A 57 -14.69 -7.87 -9.05
CA GLY A 57 -14.03 -8.19 -7.78
C GLY A 57 -15.01 -8.31 -6.59
N ALA A 58 -14.51 -8.82 -5.46
CA ALA A 58 -15.29 -8.98 -4.23
C ALA A 58 -15.75 -7.63 -3.66
N LYS A 59 -16.89 -7.61 -2.98
CA LYS A 59 -17.38 -6.45 -2.23
C LYS A 59 -16.38 -6.14 -1.10
N LYS A 60 -16.07 -4.86 -0.90
CA LYS A 60 -15.13 -4.39 0.11
C LYS A 60 -15.74 -3.24 0.89
N LEU A 61 -15.41 -3.16 2.18
CA LEU A 61 -15.63 -1.97 3.00
C LEU A 61 -14.33 -1.17 3.05
N TYR A 62 -14.44 0.15 2.98
CA TYR A 62 -13.30 1.03 3.21
C TYR A 62 -13.07 1.17 4.72
N ARG A 63 -11.80 1.19 5.15
CA ARG A 63 -11.39 1.50 6.53
C ARG A 63 -10.83 2.91 6.57
N LYS A 64 -11.39 3.72 7.48
CA LYS A 64 -10.89 5.08 7.73
C LYS A 64 -9.59 4.99 8.51
N ILE A 65 -8.49 5.31 7.86
CA ILE A 65 -7.16 5.28 8.47
C ILE A 65 -6.77 6.68 8.87
N ASP A 66 -6.26 6.84 10.08
CA ASP A 66 -5.66 8.08 10.52
C ASP A 66 -4.26 8.26 9.93
N PHE A 67 -4.18 9.02 8.84
CA PHE A 67 -2.93 9.41 8.20
C PHE A 67 -2.33 10.68 8.78
N LYS A 68 -3.06 11.40 9.64
CA LYS A 68 -2.64 12.70 10.16
C LYS A 68 -2.03 12.63 11.54
N ARG A 69 -2.42 11.62 12.33
CA ARG A 69 -1.90 11.39 13.69
C ARG A 69 -1.87 12.67 14.55
N ARG A 70 -2.98 13.43 14.53
CA ARG A 70 -3.07 14.73 15.20
C ARG A 70 -3.33 14.67 16.71
N LYS A 71 -3.59 13.50 17.25
CA LYS A 71 -3.83 13.31 18.68
C LYS A 71 -2.49 13.23 19.38
N PHE A 72 -1.93 14.41 19.70
CA PHE A 72 -0.61 14.52 20.30
C PHE A 72 -0.64 14.23 21.80
N ASP A 73 0.44 13.63 22.30
CA ASP A 73 0.73 13.34 23.70
C ASP A 73 -0.31 12.47 24.42
N VAL A 74 -1.18 11.80 23.65
CA VAL A 74 -2.15 10.83 24.18
C VAL A 74 -1.68 9.42 23.85
N VAL A 75 -1.56 8.60 24.90
CA VAL A 75 -1.18 7.19 24.75
C VAL A 75 -2.34 6.41 24.15
N GLY A 76 -2.06 5.70 23.06
CA GLY A 76 -2.98 4.74 22.45
C GLY A 76 -2.47 3.32 22.65
N THR A 77 -3.34 2.38 22.98
CA THR A 77 -3.03 0.96 23.09
C THR A 77 -3.52 0.24 21.84
N VAL A 78 -2.67 -0.61 21.27
CA VAL A 78 -3.03 -1.44 20.11
C VAL A 78 -3.95 -2.57 20.60
N GLU A 79 -5.21 -2.53 20.20
CA GLU A 79 -6.19 -3.57 20.57
C GLU A 79 -5.95 -4.85 19.76
N ARG A 80 -5.77 -4.72 18.44
CA ARG A 80 -5.59 -5.84 17.53
C ARG A 80 -5.02 -5.42 16.18
N LEU A 81 -4.45 -6.39 15.44
CA LEU A 81 -4.03 -6.22 14.05
C LEU A 81 -5.09 -6.80 13.11
N GLU A 82 -5.39 -6.12 12.02
CA GLU A 82 -6.42 -6.52 11.04
C GLU A 82 -5.89 -6.54 9.61
N TYR A 83 -6.51 -7.40 8.80
CA TYR A 83 -6.36 -7.39 7.34
C TYR A 83 -7.27 -6.33 6.71
N ASP A 84 -6.70 -5.47 5.86
CA ASP A 84 -7.47 -4.53 5.04
C ASP A 84 -7.44 -4.94 3.56
N PRO A 85 -8.58 -5.22 2.93
CA PRO A 85 -8.65 -5.58 1.50
C PRO A 85 -8.36 -4.42 0.56
N ASN A 86 -8.22 -3.18 1.06
CA ASN A 86 -8.01 -1.97 0.26
C ASN A 86 -6.53 -1.61 0.11
N ARG A 87 -5.68 -2.21 0.95
CA ARG A 87 -4.23 -1.96 0.96
C ARG A 87 -3.43 -3.23 1.15
N THR A 88 -2.15 -3.17 0.86
CA THR A 88 -1.24 -4.32 0.98
C THR A 88 -0.68 -4.47 2.39
N ALA A 89 -0.57 -3.36 3.14
CA ALA A 89 -0.18 -3.33 4.54
C ALA A 89 -1.30 -3.82 5.46
N PHE A 90 -0.95 -4.33 6.63
CA PHE A 90 -1.91 -4.56 7.72
C PHE A 90 -2.22 -3.25 8.44
N ILE A 91 -3.33 -3.22 9.14
CA ILE A 91 -3.77 -2.10 9.96
C ILE A 91 -3.87 -2.50 11.41
N ALA A 92 -3.67 -1.54 12.31
CA ALA A 92 -3.85 -1.73 13.74
C ALA A 92 -5.05 -0.90 14.22
N LEU A 93 -5.93 -1.51 14.99
CA LEU A 93 -6.95 -0.80 15.75
C LEU A 93 -6.32 -0.33 17.05
N VAL A 94 -6.38 0.97 17.27
CA VAL A 94 -5.82 1.63 18.45
C VAL A 94 -6.94 2.25 19.25
N THR A 95 -6.94 2.01 20.55
CA THR A 95 -7.85 2.63 21.51
C THR A 95 -7.05 3.60 22.36
N TYR A 96 -7.46 4.86 22.37
CA TYR A 96 -6.85 5.90 23.17
C TYR A 96 -7.44 5.94 24.60
N ALA A 97 -6.75 6.61 25.52
CA ALA A 97 -7.16 6.70 26.93
C ALA A 97 -8.56 7.33 27.12
N ASP A 98 -9.02 8.15 26.18
CA ASP A 98 -10.37 8.75 26.15
C ASP A 98 -11.44 7.84 25.54
N GLY A 99 -11.11 6.59 25.19
CA GLY A 99 -12.02 5.64 24.57
C GLY A 99 -12.20 5.79 23.06
N GLU A 100 -11.62 6.81 22.42
CA GLU A 100 -11.67 6.96 20.97
C GLU A 100 -10.87 5.84 20.30
N LYS A 101 -11.44 5.25 19.24
CA LYS A 101 -10.79 4.22 18.44
C LYS A 101 -10.39 4.78 17.08
N THR A 102 -9.20 4.42 16.60
CA THR A 102 -8.72 4.77 15.26
C THR A 102 -7.98 3.61 14.61
N TYR A 103 -7.98 3.57 13.27
CA TYR A 103 -7.09 2.69 12.53
C TYR A 103 -5.82 3.42 12.11
N ILE A 104 -4.69 2.76 12.27
CA ILE A 104 -3.39 3.21 11.74
C ILE A 104 -2.81 2.14 10.82
N ILE A 105 -1.85 2.53 9.95
CA ILE A 105 -1.02 1.54 9.27
C ILE A 105 -0.13 0.88 10.31
N ALA A 106 -0.18 -0.45 10.39
CA ALA A 106 0.64 -1.20 11.33
C ALA A 106 2.10 -1.22 10.86
N PRO A 107 3.07 -0.81 11.68
CA PRO A 107 4.49 -1.06 11.42
C PRO A 107 4.84 -2.52 11.63
N GLN A 108 6.02 -2.91 11.15
CA GLN A 108 6.60 -4.22 11.47
C GLN A 108 6.82 -4.36 12.97
N ARG A 109 6.66 -5.59 13.48
CA ARG A 109 6.88 -5.97 14.88
C ARG A 109 5.88 -5.38 15.89
N LEU A 110 4.90 -4.59 15.46
CA LEU A 110 3.82 -4.14 16.34
C LEU A 110 2.93 -5.32 16.71
N LYS A 111 2.56 -5.42 17.99
CA LYS A 111 1.69 -6.47 18.54
C LYS A 111 0.48 -5.87 19.25
N ALA A 112 -0.54 -6.68 19.47
CA ALA A 112 -1.62 -6.32 20.38
C ALA A 112 -1.08 -6.12 21.79
N GLY A 113 -1.54 -5.08 22.48
CA GLY A 113 -1.05 -4.65 23.78
C GLY A 113 0.06 -3.61 23.76
N ASP A 114 0.75 -3.41 22.63
CA ASP A 114 1.76 -2.37 22.51
C ASP A 114 1.14 -0.97 22.62
N THR A 115 1.90 -0.04 23.16
CA THR A 115 1.51 1.37 23.26
C THR A 115 2.16 2.21 22.18
N ILE A 116 1.41 3.16 21.65
CA ILE A 116 1.89 4.12 20.66
C ILE A 116 1.49 5.54 21.06
N VAL A 117 2.33 6.49 20.70
CA VAL A 117 2.11 7.92 20.95
C VAL A 117 2.46 8.72 19.69
N ALA A 118 1.75 9.81 19.47
CA ALA A 118 2.16 10.85 18.54
C ALA A 118 2.46 12.11 19.33
N GLY A 119 3.56 12.80 19.03
CA GLY A 119 3.94 14.02 19.77
C GLY A 119 5.17 14.67 19.18
N GLU A 120 5.55 15.83 19.74
CA GLU A 120 6.73 16.57 19.29
C GLU A 120 8.04 15.83 19.66
N LYS A 121 8.12 15.30 20.89
CA LYS A 121 9.27 14.55 21.41
C LYS A 121 8.76 13.27 22.06
N VAL A 122 8.81 12.18 21.34
CA VAL A 122 8.43 10.85 21.83
C VAL A 122 9.55 9.85 21.58
N ASP A 123 9.53 8.74 22.31
CA ASP A 123 10.51 7.67 22.14
C ASP A 123 10.54 7.13 20.70
N VAL A 124 11.73 6.77 20.23
CA VAL A 124 11.93 6.16 18.91
C VAL A 124 11.53 4.68 18.95
N LYS A 125 10.22 4.43 19.08
CA LYS A 125 9.63 3.08 19.08
C LYS A 125 8.77 2.88 17.83
N PRO A 126 8.71 1.66 17.25
CA PRO A 126 7.85 1.38 16.10
C PRO A 126 6.38 1.76 16.38
N GLY A 127 5.77 2.55 15.50
CA GLY A 127 4.40 3.04 15.65
C GLY A 127 4.25 4.43 16.24
N ASN A 128 5.26 4.95 16.91
CA ASN A 128 5.28 6.34 17.36
C ASN A 128 5.43 7.30 16.18
N ALA A 129 4.74 8.42 16.23
CA ALA A 129 4.78 9.45 15.20
C ALA A 129 5.29 10.77 15.77
N MET A 130 6.24 11.40 15.06
CA MET A 130 6.81 12.69 15.45
C MET A 130 7.29 13.45 14.22
N PRO A 131 7.54 14.77 14.34
CA PRO A 131 8.17 15.54 13.27
C PRO A 131 9.56 15.04 12.95
N LEU A 132 9.98 15.15 11.68
CA LEU A 132 11.30 14.71 11.23
C LEU A 132 12.44 15.45 11.95
N ARG A 133 12.21 16.69 12.38
CA ARG A 133 13.19 17.46 13.19
C ARG A 133 13.52 16.80 14.53
N SER A 134 12.58 16.06 15.11
CA SER A 134 12.75 15.42 16.42
C SER A 134 13.32 14.00 16.33
N MET A 135 13.39 13.40 15.12
CA MET A 135 13.89 12.04 14.92
C MET A 135 15.42 12.01 14.81
N PRO A 136 16.12 11.04 15.39
CA PRO A 136 17.55 10.82 15.13
C PRO A 136 17.81 10.51 13.65
N VAL A 137 18.97 11.00 13.14
CA VAL A 137 19.46 10.62 11.81
C VAL A 137 19.75 9.12 11.78
N GLY A 138 19.46 8.47 10.63
CA GLY A 138 19.58 7.03 10.46
C GLY A 138 18.28 6.26 10.77
N THR A 139 17.29 6.89 11.41
CA THR A 139 16.01 6.25 11.77
C THR A 139 15.28 5.75 10.51
N ILE A 140 14.77 4.52 10.59
CA ILE A 140 13.86 3.95 9.59
C ILE A 140 12.45 4.46 9.88
N ILE A 141 11.81 5.02 8.87
CA ILE A 141 10.51 5.68 8.99
C ILE A 141 9.56 5.26 7.86
N HIS A 142 8.29 5.41 8.10
CA HIS A 142 7.24 5.21 7.10
C HIS A 142 6.11 6.23 7.31
N ASN A 143 5.09 6.17 6.47
CA ASN A 143 3.91 7.03 6.62
C ASN A 143 4.27 8.51 6.73
N ILE A 144 5.07 9.00 5.76
CA ILE A 144 5.70 10.33 5.80
C ILE A 144 4.82 11.35 5.11
N GLU A 145 4.67 12.53 5.72
CA GLU A 145 4.04 13.69 5.10
C GLU A 145 4.95 14.34 4.06
N MET A 146 4.37 14.97 3.06
CA MET A 146 5.07 15.84 2.09
C MET A 146 4.89 17.32 2.40
N LYS A 147 3.84 17.67 3.14
CA LYS A 147 3.56 19.01 3.66
C LYS A 147 3.03 18.85 5.07
N PRO A 148 3.44 19.69 6.03
CA PRO A 148 2.98 19.60 7.42
C PRO A 148 1.44 19.61 7.50
N GLY A 149 0.87 18.70 8.29
CA GLY A 149 -0.56 18.59 8.54
C GLY A 149 -1.44 18.08 7.39
N LYS A 150 -0.85 17.80 6.21
CA LYS A 150 -1.60 17.23 5.07
C LYS A 150 -1.97 15.76 5.28
N GLY A 151 -1.21 15.08 6.09
CA GLY A 151 -1.29 13.64 6.29
C GLY A 151 -0.30 12.88 5.42
N ALA A 152 0.00 11.67 5.84
CA ALA A 152 1.03 10.83 5.25
C ALA A 152 0.76 10.47 3.79
N GLN A 153 1.78 10.53 2.96
CA GLN A 153 1.71 10.25 1.52
C GLN A 153 2.78 9.26 1.04
N LEU A 154 3.99 9.27 1.63
CA LEU A 154 5.10 8.40 1.23
C LEU A 154 5.22 7.18 2.14
N ALA A 155 5.80 6.09 1.62
CA ALA A 155 6.10 4.85 2.33
C ALA A 155 4.90 4.27 3.11
N ARG A 156 3.77 3.96 2.41
CA ARG A 156 2.54 3.42 3.00
C ARG A 156 2.23 1.98 2.60
N SER A 157 2.87 1.47 1.56
CA SER A 157 2.65 0.11 1.06
C SER A 157 3.34 -0.94 1.94
N ALA A 158 2.90 -2.19 1.83
CA ALA A 158 3.51 -3.32 2.54
C ALA A 158 5.04 -3.35 2.38
N GLY A 159 5.76 -3.50 3.49
CA GLY A 159 7.22 -3.55 3.53
C GLY A 159 7.94 -2.25 3.18
N ALA A 160 7.21 -1.18 2.80
CA ALA A 160 7.83 0.09 2.43
C ALA A 160 8.43 0.80 3.66
N TYR A 161 9.54 1.47 3.42
CA TYR A 161 10.21 2.33 4.39
C TYR A 161 10.99 3.43 3.68
N ALA A 162 11.41 4.42 4.44
CA ALA A 162 12.43 5.38 4.08
C ALA A 162 13.41 5.53 5.24
N GLN A 163 14.57 6.09 4.99
CA GLN A 163 15.57 6.38 6.01
C GLN A 163 15.82 7.87 6.08
N LEU A 164 15.81 8.43 7.28
CA LEU A 164 16.22 9.80 7.53
C LEU A 164 17.76 9.87 7.43
N VAL A 165 18.28 10.58 6.42
CA VAL A 165 19.71 10.63 6.11
C VAL A 165 20.37 11.84 6.78
N GLY A 166 19.68 13.00 6.78
CA GLY A 166 20.21 14.23 7.33
C GLY A 166 19.13 15.29 7.47
N ARG A 167 19.50 16.42 8.06
CA ARG A 167 18.67 17.62 8.19
C ARG A 167 19.53 18.84 7.95
N ASP A 168 19.02 19.77 7.18
CA ASP A 168 19.70 21.03 6.88
C ASP A 168 18.67 22.11 6.55
N GLN A 169 18.89 23.34 7.04
CA GLN A 169 18.11 24.55 6.72
C GLN A 169 16.58 24.37 6.77
N GLY A 170 16.05 23.65 7.79
CA GLY A 170 14.62 23.40 7.95
C GLY A 170 14.05 22.30 7.03
N TYR A 171 14.92 21.57 6.33
CA TYR A 171 14.57 20.40 5.53
C TYR A 171 15.18 19.12 6.08
N ALA A 172 14.44 18.04 5.94
CA ALA A 172 14.91 16.69 6.20
C ALA A 172 15.19 15.97 4.88
N GLN A 173 16.36 15.37 4.76
CA GLN A 173 16.74 14.51 3.65
C GLN A 173 16.36 13.08 3.96
N ILE A 174 15.50 12.49 3.14
CA ILE A 174 15.04 11.11 3.27
C ILE A 174 15.45 10.29 2.05
N ARG A 175 15.96 9.08 2.29
CA ARG A 175 16.21 8.07 1.25
C ARG A 175 14.99 7.15 1.17
N LEU A 176 14.32 7.15 0.02
CA LEU A 176 13.19 6.26 -0.24
C LEU A 176 13.67 4.83 -0.54
N GLY A 177 12.74 3.87 -0.49
CA GLY A 177 13.02 2.47 -0.85
C GLY A 177 13.47 2.25 -2.31
N SER A 178 13.23 3.22 -3.20
CA SER A 178 13.76 3.26 -4.57
C SER A 178 15.23 3.67 -4.66
N GLY A 179 15.83 4.15 -3.56
CA GLY A 179 17.16 4.77 -3.53
C GLY A 179 17.17 6.28 -3.77
N GLU A 180 16.06 6.87 -4.23
CA GLU A 180 15.91 8.31 -4.45
C GLU A 180 16.09 9.08 -3.14
N LEU A 181 16.93 10.12 -3.16
CA LEU A 181 17.03 11.11 -2.09
C LEU A 181 15.99 12.21 -2.33
N ARG A 182 15.21 12.50 -1.29
CA ARG A 182 14.16 13.50 -1.35
C ARG A 182 14.23 14.44 -0.16
N MET A 183 14.02 15.73 -0.41
CA MET A 183 13.93 16.75 0.62
C MET A 183 12.46 17.01 0.95
N VAL A 184 12.14 17.06 2.23
CA VAL A 184 10.83 17.44 2.76
C VAL A 184 11.03 18.39 3.92
N LEU A 185 10.04 19.24 4.24
CA LEU A 185 10.13 20.12 5.41
C LEU A 185 10.30 19.28 6.68
N ASP A 186 11.17 19.71 7.57
CA ASP A 186 11.49 18.97 8.81
C ASP A 186 10.33 18.92 9.82
N GLY A 187 9.35 19.84 9.70
CA GLY A 187 8.09 19.82 10.43
C GLY A 187 7.08 18.77 9.95
N CYS A 188 7.36 18.05 8.83
CA CYS A 188 6.53 16.94 8.38
C CYS A 188 6.54 15.80 9.38
N LEU A 189 5.36 15.23 9.66
CA LEU A 189 5.23 14.05 10.52
C LEU A 189 5.64 12.78 9.76
N ALA A 190 6.26 11.86 10.49
CA ALA A 190 6.51 10.51 10.05
C ALA A 190 6.31 9.52 11.20
N THR A 191 6.14 8.25 10.88
CA THR A 191 6.01 7.18 11.86
C THR A 191 7.28 6.33 11.87
N VAL A 192 7.77 6.00 13.06
CA VAL A 192 8.97 5.18 13.24
C VAL A 192 8.73 3.73 12.83
N GLY A 193 9.72 3.12 12.16
CA GLY A 193 9.71 1.73 11.70
C GLY A 193 9.38 1.59 10.21
N ALA A 194 9.38 0.35 9.72
CA ALA A 194 8.95 -0.03 8.37
C ALA A 194 7.50 -0.52 8.40
N VAL A 195 6.79 -0.45 7.28
CA VAL A 195 5.41 -0.94 7.14
C VAL A 195 5.36 -2.46 7.24
N SER A 196 4.34 -2.99 7.88
CA SER A 196 4.06 -4.43 8.02
C SER A 196 3.96 -5.17 6.67
N ASN A 197 3.94 -6.51 6.73
CA ASN A 197 3.72 -7.40 5.59
C ASN A 197 4.79 -7.31 4.48
N PRO A 198 6.11 -7.37 4.79
CA PRO A 198 7.17 -7.27 3.79
C PRO A 198 7.09 -8.38 2.74
N ASP A 199 6.61 -9.57 3.11
CA ASP A 199 6.49 -10.72 2.21
C ASP A 199 5.32 -10.63 1.23
N HIS A 200 4.58 -9.51 1.20
CA HIS A 200 3.48 -9.32 0.25
C HIS A 200 3.95 -9.46 -1.21
N MET A 201 5.15 -8.99 -1.53
CA MET A 201 5.74 -9.11 -2.86
C MET A 201 6.07 -10.55 -3.27
N ASN A 202 6.30 -11.43 -2.31
CA ASN A 202 6.67 -12.83 -2.52
C ASN A 202 5.45 -13.75 -2.72
N GLN A 203 4.24 -13.20 -2.74
CA GLN A 203 3.02 -13.98 -2.96
C GLN A 203 2.90 -14.43 -4.41
N ASN A 204 2.46 -15.68 -4.59
CA ASN A 204 1.99 -16.18 -5.87
C ASN A 204 0.50 -16.56 -5.76
N LEU A 205 -0.33 -15.91 -6.55
CA LEU A 205 -1.79 -16.08 -6.49
C LEU A 205 -2.28 -17.42 -7.06
N GLY A 206 -1.45 -18.15 -7.81
CA GLY A 206 -1.70 -19.49 -8.31
C GLY A 206 -2.74 -19.60 -9.43
N LYS A 207 -3.73 -18.71 -9.51
CA LYS A 207 -4.76 -18.75 -10.58
C LYS A 207 -5.32 -17.38 -10.93
N ALA A 208 -5.73 -17.22 -12.19
CA ALA A 208 -6.32 -15.98 -12.73
C ALA A 208 -7.59 -15.54 -11.97
N GLY A 209 -8.41 -16.49 -11.48
CA GLY A 209 -9.62 -16.19 -10.73
C GLY A 209 -9.38 -15.36 -9.46
N ARG A 210 -8.22 -15.51 -8.78
CA ARG A 210 -7.87 -14.66 -7.63
C ARG A 210 -7.65 -13.21 -8.04
N VAL A 211 -6.99 -12.99 -9.17
CA VAL A 211 -6.78 -11.65 -9.74
C VAL A 211 -8.11 -11.02 -10.12
N ARG A 212 -9.04 -11.82 -10.69
CA ARG A 212 -10.42 -11.39 -10.99
C ARG A 212 -11.16 -10.95 -9.72
N HIS A 213 -11.06 -11.69 -8.62
CA HIS A 213 -11.67 -11.33 -7.34
C HIS A 213 -11.07 -10.05 -6.72
N MET A 214 -9.84 -9.69 -7.07
CA MET A 214 -9.22 -8.42 -6.68
C MET A 214 -9.76 -7.20 -7.46
N GLY A 215 -10.54 -7.42 -8.53
CA GLY A 215 -11.10 -6.37 -9.38
C GLY A 215 -10.26 -6.04 -10.60
N TRP A 216 -9.33 -6.91 -10.97
CA TRP A 216 -8.55 -6.81 -12.19
C TRP A 216 -9.18 -7.64 -13.30
N ARG A 217 -9.38 -7.05 -14.45
CA ARG A 217 -9.81 -7.73 -15.66
C ARG A 217 -8.60 -8.29 -16.41
N PRO A 218 -8.76 -9.32 -17.25
CA PRO A 218 -7.69 -9.83 -18.10
C PRO A 218 -7.10 -8.73 -18.96
N HIS A 219 -5.78 -8.77 -19.15
CA HIS A 219 -5.06 -7.87 -20.03
C HIS A 219 -4.75 -8.60 -21.35
N VAL A 220 -5.29 -8.11 -22.46
CA VAL A 220 -5.01 -8.63 -23.78
C VAL A 220 -3.80 -7.90 -24.36
N ARG A 221 -2.86 -8.65 -24.95
CA ARG A 221 -1.68 -8.09 -25.62
C ARG A 221 -2.09 -7.40 -26.92
N GLY A 222 -1.46 -6.27 -27.26
CA GLY A 222 -1.75 -5.55 -28.50
C GLY A 222 -1.56 -6.39 -29.77
N VAL A 223 -0.59 -7.31 -29.79
CA VAL A 223 -0.36 -8.26 -30.90
C VAL A 223 -1.54 -9.21 -31.15
N ALA A 224 -2.37 -9.48 -30.12
CA ALA A 224 -3.54 -10.34 -30.24
C ALA A 224 -4.84 -9.57 -30.56
N MET A 225 -4.72 -8.30 -30.89
CA MET A 225 -5.84 -7.43 -31.26
C MET A 225 -5.91 -7.23 -32.77
N ASN A 226 -7.00 -6.62 -33.24
CA ASN A 226 -7.14 -6.21 -34.63
C ASN A 226 -6.36 -4.91 -34.91
N PRO A 227 -6.03 -4.59 -36.18
CA PRO A 227 -5.28 -3.38 -36.52
C PRO A 227 -5.92 -2.07 -36.03
N ILE A 228 -7.24 -2.02 -35.96
CA ILE A 228 -8.00 -0.86 -35.50
C ILE A 228 -7.83 -0.63 -33.97
N ASP A 229 -7.56 -1.71 -33.20
CA ASP A 229 -7.53 -1.66 -31.75
C ASP A 229 -6.14 -1.36 -31.18
N HIS A 230 -5.10 -1.71 -31.94
CA HIS A 230 -3.72 -1.51 -31.50
C HIS A 230 -2.75 -1.43 -32.68
N PRO A 231 -1.70 -0.58 -32.64
CA PRO A 231 -0.67 -0.50 -33.70
C PRO A 231 0.10 -1.80 -33.95
N HIS A 232 0.08 -2.76 -33.02
CA HIS A 232 0.66 -4.10 -33.18
C HIS A 232 -0.36 -5.15 -33.62
N GLY A 233 -1.62 -4.76 -33.86
CA GLY A 233 -2.69 -5.68 -34.23
C GLY A 233 -2.61 -6.13 -35.68
N GLY A 234 -3.31 -7.22 -35.99
CA GLY A 234 -3.41 -7.80 -37.33
C GLY A 234 -2.48 -8.97 -37.58
N GLY A 235 -2.50 -9.45 -38.83
CA GLY A 235 -1.75 -10.61 -39.29
C GLY A 235 -2.49 -11.95 -39.12
N GLU A 236 -1.93 -13.02 -39.68
CA GLU A 236 -2.42 -14.38 -39.56
C GLU A 236 -1.57 -15.18 -38.55
N GLY A 237 -2.22 -15.84 -37.59
CA GLY A 237 -1.55 -16.66 -36.59
C GLY A 237 -0.64 -15.85 -35.65
N ARG A 238 0.56 -16.34 -35.40
CA ARG A 238 1.58 -15.67 -34.58
C ARG A 238 2.39 -14.69 -35.42
N THR A 239 1.91 -13.48 -35.56
CA THR A 239 2.67 -12.40 -36.17
C THR A 239 3.51 -11.63 -35.16
N SER A 240 4.64 -11.06 -35.61
CA SER A 240 5.42 -10.11 -34.81
C SER A 240 4.72 -8.75 -34.75
N GLY A 241 5.14 -7.87 -33.85
CA GLY A 241 4.58 -6.52 -33.74
C GLY A 241 4.86 -5.61 -34.95
N GLY A 242 5.76 -6.02 -35.84
CA GLY A 242 6.10 -5.31 -37.10
C GLY A 242 6.79 -3.96 -36.95
N ARG A 243 7.02 -3.49 -35.73
CA ARG A 243 7.60 -2.18 -35.42
C ARG A 243 8.15 -2.13 -34.00
N THR A 244 8.83 -1.06 -33.63
CA THR A 244 9.23 -0.77 -32.24
C THR A 244 8.03 -0.88 -31.29
N PRO A 245 8.21 -1.44 -30.09
CA PRO A 245 7.10 -1.57 -29.13
C PRO A 245 6.48 -0.22 -28.78
N VAL A 246 5.17 -0.10 -29.01
CA VAL A 246 4.42 1.12 -28.74
C VAL A 246 3.20 0.87 -27.86
N THR A 247 2.69 1.94 -27.26
CA THR A 247 1.42 1.95 -26.54
C THR A 247 0.24 1.86 -27.51
N PRO A 248 -1.01 1.59 -27.04
CA PRO A 248 -2.21 1.66 -27.90
C PRO A 248 -2.41 3.01 -28.61
N TRP A 249 -1.81 4.06 -28.12
CA TRP A 249 -1.85 5.41 -28.70
C TRP A 249 -0.63 5.73 -29.57
N GLY A 250 0.20 4.74 -29.90
CA GLY A 250 1.35 4.88 -30.78
C GLY A 250 2.61 5.49 -30.16
N LYS A 251 2.63 5.74 -28.85
CA LYS A 251 3.83 6.24 -28.16
C LYS A 251 4.82 5.11 -27.90
N ASP A 252 6.10 5.34 -28.15
CA ASP A 252 7.16 4.38 -27.90
C ASP A 252 7.23 3.98 -26.42
N THR A 253 7.55 2.71 -26.15
CA THR A 253 7.64 2.14 -24.79
C THR A 253 9.05 1.73 -24.41
N LYS A 254 9.99 1.72 -25.37
CA LYS A 254 11.40 1.42 -25.17
C LYS A 254 12.24 2.46 -25.88
N GLY A 255 13.22 2.97 -25.15
CA GLY A 255 14.21 3.89 -25.68
C GLY A 255 13.60 5.23 -26.13
N THR A 256 13.75 6.23 -25.34
CA THR A 256 13.70 7.66 -25.70
C THR A 256 14.97 8.29 -25.20
#